data_8842cbae6fec53c77ee5227a5111c3e5
#
_entry.id   8842cbae6fec53c77ee5227a5111c3e5
#
_cell.length_a   1.000
_cell.length_b   1.000
_cell.length_c   1.000
_cell.angle_alpha   90.00
_cell.angle_beta   90.00
_cell.angle_gamma   90.00
#
_symmetry.space_group_name_H-M   'P 1'
#
loop_
_entity.id
_entity.type
_entity.pdbx_description
1 polymer ?
#
loop_
_entity_poly.entity_id
_entity_poly.type
_entity_poly.pdbx_seq_one_letter_code
_entity_poly.pdbx_strand_id
1 'polypeptide(L)'
;MIARDRNWLLIFAVCAALAVIYPFFADGYQLTVIRDALIFGLFAASLDFFWGRTGILCFGHAAFFGIGGYIMALITLDDAIPFGSLLGILGAVAGAAFVAAIIGYFLFFGGIRGSYFTIVTLAMGVICQQAAVSWSSVTGGDSGLIGIPPIEFDLGGMHVDLSQDLPSYIFVAAIVAMVVLALWSISRGRWGTVLTAIQDNEVRAAALGHNAPLRLLVTFVLSAAIAGLAGALYVCMAGLVAPDLSGLLLSTEVIVWVAVGGRGTLLGPVLGAIFIQRAQQTISSFNPSLWPLLLGCVFVVIVFVLPDGILSIYARLKALFKGRRRAQ
;
A
#
# COMPACT_ATOMS: atom_id res chain seq x y z
N MET A 1 7.37 -20.79 16.26
CA MET A 1 7.10 -19.36 16.21
C MET A 1 8.39 -18.56 16.19
N ILE A 2 9.31 -18.69 17.14
CA ILE A 2 10.56 -17.92 17.25
C ILE A 2 11.49 -18.00 16.01
N ALA A 3 11.62 -19.17 15.36
CA ALA A 3 12.48 -19.34 14.18
C ALA A 3 11.95 -18.64 12.91
N ARG A 4 10.62 -18.57 12.75
CA ARG A 4 9.97 -17.86 11.62
C ARG A 4 10.15 -16.35 11.75
N ASP A 5 10.28 -15.88 12.96
CA ASP A 5 10.42 -14.49 13.35
C ASP A 5 11.80 -13.95 13.11
N ARG A 6 12.81 -14.73 13.46
CA ARG A 6 14.21 -14.40 13.19
C ARG A 6 14.49 -14.29 11.69
N ASN A 7 13.88 -15.17 10.89
CA ASN A 7 14.04 -15.11 9.43
C ASN A 7 13.40 -13.85 8.82
N TRP A 8 12.23 -13.41 9.33
CA TRP A 8 11.60 -12.19 8.85
C TRP A 8 12.45 -10.95 9.16
N LEU A 9 12.94 -10.83 10.40
CA LEU A 9 13.81 -9.74 10.81
C LEU A 9 15.13 -9.72 10.02
N LEU A 10 15.69 -10.89 9.71
CA LEU A 10 16.87 -11.00 8.84
C LEU A 10 16.56 -10.50 7.41
N ILE A 11 15.44 -10.92 6.83
CA ILE A 11 15.03 -10.45 5.49
C ILE A 11 14.81 -8.94 5.51
N PHE A 12 14.11 -8.42 6.53
CA PHE A 12 13.90 -6.99 6.70
C PHE A 12 15.22 -6.23 6.82
N ALA A 13 16.14 -6.71 7.67
CA ALA A 13 17.46 -6.10 7.84
C ALA A 13 18.28 -6.11 6.54
N VAL A 14 18.22 -7.19 5.76
CA VAL A 14 18.86 -7.27 4.44
C VAL A 14 18.24 -6.27 3.48
N CYS A 15 16.90 -6.20 3.40
CA CYS A 15 16.22 -5.22 2.55
C CYS A 15 16.54 -3.77 2.96
N ALA A 16 16.55 -3.48 4.26
CA ALA A 16 16.93 -2.16 4.78
C ALA A 16 18.39 -1.83 4.46
N ALA A 17 19.32 -2.78 4.62
CA ALA A 17 20.73 -2.60 4.26
C ALA A 17 20.90 -2.33 2.75
N LEU A 18 20.18 -3.09 1.90
CA LEU A 18 20.17 -2.87 0.45
C LEU A 18 19.60 -1.47 0.10
N ALA A 19 18.54 -1.03 0.78
CA ALA A 19 17.98 0.30 0.58
C ALA A 19 18.97 1.41 0.97
N VAL A 20 19.79 1.22 2.02
CA VAL A 20 20.83 2.17 2.43
C VAL A 20 22.02 2.17 1.47
N ILE A 21 22.38 1.02 0.91
CA ILE A 21 23.53 0.87 0.00
C ILE A 21 23.18 1.35 -1.42
N TYR A 22 21.93 1.18 -1.84
CA TYR A 22 21.48 1.47 -3.21
C TYR A 22 21.83 2.87 -3.72
N PRO A 23 21.68 3.97 -2.95
CA PRO A 23 22.00 5.32 -3.41
C PRO A 23 23.47 5.54 -3.83
N PHE A 24 24.41 4.72 -3.33
CA PHE A 24 25.82 4.83 -3.69
C PHE A 24 26.15 4.34 -5.09
N PHE A 25 25.24 3.55 -5.70
CA PHE A 25 25.41 2.95 -7.02
C PHE A 25 24.38 3.43 -8.05
N ALA A 26 23.36 4.17 -7.62
CA ALA A 26 22.23 4.57 -8.45
C ALA A 26 22.37 6.02 -8.93
N ASP A 27 22.01 6.25 -10.18
CA ASP A 27 21.84 7.60 -10.74
C ASP A 27 20.54 8.24 -10.19
N GLY A 28 20.42 9.59 -10.26
CA GLY A 28 19.24 10.32 -9.78
C GLY A 28 17.92 9.80 -10.34
N TYR A 29 17.87 9.49 -11.64
CA TYR A 29 16.70 8.86 -12.25
C TYR A 29 16.33 7.51 -11.63
N GLN A 30 17.33 6.69 -11.36
CA GLN A 30 17.08 5.39 -10.71
C GLN A 30 16.61 5.52 -9.26
N LEU A 31 17.07 6.57 -8.54
CA LEU A 31 16.60 6.89 -7.20
C LEU A 31 15.13 7.29 -7.20
N THR A 32 14.71 8.15 -8.14
CA THR A 32 13.31 8.55 -8.32
C THR A 32 12.43 7.34 -8.57
N VAL A 33 12.84 6.44 -9.46
CA VAL A 33 12.07 5.22 -9.78
C VAL A 33 11.89 4.28 -8.59
N ILE A 34 12.95 4.06 -7.81
CA ILE A 34 12.84 3.20 -6.63
C ILE A 34 12.07 3.89 -5.52
N ARG A 35 12.18 5.21 -5.36
CA ARG A 35 11.38 6.00 -4.42
C ARG A 35 9.89 5.80 -4.70
N ASP A 36 9.47 5.97 -5.95
CA ASP A 36 8.08 5.81 -6.34
C ASP A 36 7.61 4.35 -6.16
N ALA A 37 8.46 3.39 -6.51
CA ALA A 37 8.19 1.97 -6.26
C ALA A 37 8.08 1.64 -4.75
N LEU A 38 8.82 2.32 -3.87
CA LEU A 38 8.67 2.18 -2.41
C LEU A 38 7.34 2.76 -1.92
N ILE A 39 6.87 3.89 -2.47
CA ILE A 39 5.56 4.46 -2.14
C ILE A 39 4.44 3.48 -2.55
N PHE A 40 4.51 2.92 -3.75
CA PHE A 40 3.57 1.88 -4.17
C PHE A 40 3.73 0.58 -3.35
N GLY A 41 4.93 0.29 -2.87
CA GLY A 41 5.20 -0.77 -1.92
C GLY A 41 4.51 -0.56 -0.57
N LEU A 42 4.51 0.68 -0.06
CA LEU A 42 3.77 1.06 1.14
C LEU A 42 2.26 0.89 0.95
N PHE A 43 1.75 1.31 -0.21
CA PHE A 43 0.36 1.13 -0.60
C PHE A 43 -0.01 -0.37 -0.69
N ALA A 44 0.85 -1.20 -1.27
CA ALA A 44 0.65 -2.65 -1.33
C ALA A 44 0.70 -3.30 0.07
N ALA A 45 1.62 -2.87 0.94
CA ALA A 45 1.70 -3.35 2.32
C ALA A 45 0.46 -2.98 3.13
N SER A 46 -0.16 -1.82 2.88
CA SER A 46 -1.41 -1.40 3.52
C SER A 46 -2.57 -2.33 3.16
N LEU A 47 -2.71 -2.69 1.88
CA LEU A 47 -3.72 -3.67 1.43
C LEU A 47 -3.44 -5.05 2.01
N ASP A 48 -2.19 -5.51 2.01
CA ASP A 48 -1.81 -6.82 2.56
C ASP A 48 -2.08 -6.92 4.06
N PHE A 49 -1.91 -5.83 4.80
CA PHE A 49 -2.24 -5.80 6.22
C PHE A 49 -3.71 -6.11 6.46
N PHE A 50 -4.61 -5.57 5.63
CA PHE A 50 -6.03 -5.86 5.72
C PHE A 50 -6.35 -7.24 5.11
N TRP A 51 -6.08 -7.44 3.82
CA TRP A 51 -6.43 -8.67 3.10
C TRP A 51 -5.72 -9.90 3.65
N GLY A 52 -4.42 -9.79 3.93
CA GLY A 52 -3.61 -10.90 4.42
C GLY A 52 -4.02 -11.41 5.80
N ARG A 53 -4.58 -10.53 6.66
CA ARG A 53 -4.97 -10.86 8.04
C ARG A 53 -6.44 -11.14 8.24
N THR A 54 -7.30 -10.60 7.39
CA THR A 54 -8.76 -10.79 7.51
C THR A 54 -9.32 -11.75 6.49
N GLY A 55 -8.60 -12.00 5.41
CA GLY A 55 -9.10 -12.79 4.28
C GLY A 55 -10.01 -12.00 3.33
N ILE A 56 -10.38 -10.77 3.66
CA ILE A 56 -11.33 -9.94 2.93
C ILE A 56 -10.58 -9.06 1.93
N LEU A 57 -10.91 -9.16 0.64
CA LEU A 57 -10.28 -8.38 -0.41
C LEU A 57 -11.03 -7.07 -0.64
N CYS A 58 -10.30 -5.95 -0.64
CA CYS A 58 -10.82 -4.62 -0.96
C CYS A 58 -10.41 -4.22 -2.38
N PHE A 59 -11.38 -4.12 -3.30
CA PHE A 59 -11.14 -3.67 -4.68
C PHE A 59 -11.16 -2.14 -4.86
N GLY A 60 -11.65 -1.41 -3.88
CA GLY A 60 -11.65 0.07 -3.88
C GLY A 60 -10.49 0.67 -3.08
N HIS A 61 -9.40 -0.06 -2.87
CA HIS A 61 -8.32 0.41 -2.01
C HIS A 61 -7.63 1.67 -2.54
N ALA A 62 -7.55 1.82 -3.87
CA ALA A 62 -7.02 3.02 -4.52
C ALA A 62 -7.84 4.29 -4.23
N ALA A 63 -9.11 4.19 -3.89
CA ALA A 63 -9.89 5.36 -3.49
C ALA A 63 -9.27 6.06 -2.26
N PHE A 64 -8.78 5.32 -1.28
CA PHE A 64 -8.11 5.89 -0.10
C PHE A 64 -6.76 6.52 -0.44
N PHE A 65 -6.04 5.94 -1.39
CA PHE A 65 -4.80 6.52 -1.93
C PHE A 65 -5.09 7.85 -2.62
N GLY A 66 -6.09 7.90 -3.50
CA GLY A 66 -6.49 9.12 -4.18
C GLY A 66 -7.05 10.19 -3.22
N ILE A 67 -7.90 9.82 -2.26
CA ILE A 67 -8.40 10.75 -1.22
C ILE A 67 -7.23 11.38 -0.48
N GLY A 68 -6.25 10.58 -0.04
CA GLY A 68 -5.06 11.10 0.63
C GLY A 68 -4.26 12.04 -0.27
N GLY A 69 -4.08 11.69 -1.54
CA GLY A 69 -3.40 12.53 -2.54
C GLY A 69 -4.12 13.86 -2.79
N TYR A 70 -5.43 13.85 -2.99
CA TYR A 70 -6.20 15.09 -3.17
C TYR A 70 -6.19 16.00 -1.94
N ILE A 71 -6.33 15.43 -0.73
CA ILE A 71 -6.26 16.22 0.50
C ILE A 71 -4.87 16.86 0.65
N MET A 72 -3.82 16.11 0.37
CA MET A 72 -2.45 16.64 0.38
C MET A 72 -2.30 17.79 -0.62
N ALA A 73 -2.75 17.58 -1.87
CA ALA A 73 -2.68 18.58 -2.92
C ALA A 73 -3.42 19.87 -2.56
N LEU A 74 -4.66 19.77 -2.05
CA LEU A 74 -5.48 20.91 -1.67
C LEU A 74 -4.87 21.72 -0.53
N ILE A 75 -4.23 21.06 0.43
CA ILE A 75 -3.59 21.75 1.57
C ILE A 75 -2.28 22.38 1.16
N THR A 76 -1.49 21.74 0.29
CA THR A 76 -0.16 22.25 -0.09
C THR A 76 -0.20 23.27 -1.23
N LEU A 77 -1.27 23.32 -2.03
CA LEU A 77 -1.47 24.36 -3.04
C LEU A 77 -1.97 25.69 -2.45
N ASP A 78 -2.41 25.70 -1.19
CA ASP A 78 -2.82 26.92 -0.48
C ASP A 78 -1.63 27.49 0.29
N ASP A 79 -0.93 28.47 -0.29
CA ASP A 79 0.22 29.15 0.30
C ASP A 79 -0.10 29.85 1.64
N ALA A 80 -1.38 30.05 1.97
CA ALA A 80 -1.80 30.66 3.23
C ALA A 80 -1.66 29.71 4.43
N ILE A 81 -1.50 28.40 4.22
CA ILE A 81 -1.46 27.41 5.29
C ILE A 81 -0.02 27.19 5.79
N PRO A 82 0.32 27.66 7.00
CA PRO A 82 1.65 27.42 7.56
C PRO A 82 1.83 25.89 7.82
N PHE A 83 3.04 25.38 7.59
CA PHE A 83 3.35 23.96 7.69
C PHE A 83 2.49 23.06 6.77
N GLY A 84 2.18 23.54 5.55
CA GLY A 84 1.31 22.86 4.59
C GLY A 84 1.66 21.38 4.38
N SER A 85 2.96 21.05 4.27
CA SER A 85 3.39 19.64 4.10
C SER A 85 3.02 18.73 5.28
N LEU A 86 3.21 19.20 6.52
CA LEU A 86 2.88 18.41 7.71
C LEU A 86 1.36 18.26 7.87
N LEU A 87 0.62 19.37 7.74
CA LEU A 87 -0.83 19.37 7.83
C LEU A 87 -1.45 18.56 6.68
N GLY A 88 -0.86 18.61 5.49
CA GLY A 88 -1.27 17.81 4.34
C GLY A 88 -1.13 16.32 4.60
N ILE A 89 0.00 15.85 5.14
CA ILE A 89 0.20 14.44 5.51
C ILE A 89 -0.81 14.02 6.60
N LEU A 90 -0.97 14.79 7.65
CA LEU A 90 -1.92 14.48 8.73
C LEU A 90 -3.37 14.49 8.20
N GLY A 91 -3.71 15.47 7.38
CA GLY A 91 -5.03 15.57 6.73
C GLY A 91 -5.31 14.38 5.82
N ALA A 92 -4.33 13.96 5.01
CA ALA A 92 -4.44 12.80 4.12
C ALA A 92 -4.71 11.51 4.89
N VAL A 93 -3.94 11.27 5.97
CA VAL A 93 -4.11 10.11 6.85
C VAL A 93 -5.46 10.14 7.55
N ALA A 94 -5.83 11.29 8.13
CA ALA A 94 -7.09 11.45 8.85
C ALA A 94 -8.31 11.37 7.91
N GLY A 95 -8.24 11.98 6.73
CA GLY A 95 -9.32 11.98 5.74
C GLY A 95 -9.58 10.58 5.15
N ALA A 96 -8.52 9.86 4.77
CA ALA A 96 -8.65 8.47 4.34
C ALA A 96 -9.19 7.57 5.45
N ALA A 97 -8.71 7.73 6.69
CA ALA A 97 -9.20 7.02 7.86
C ALA A 97 -10.69 7.31 8.15
N PHE A 98 -11.09 8.58 8.04
CA PHE A 98 -12.48 9.02 8.29
C PHE A 98 -13.45 8.42 7.28
N VAL A 99 -13.13 8.49 5.99
CA VAL A 99 -13.94 7.89 4.94
C VAL A 99 -14.02 6.37 5.11
N ALA A 100 -12.89 5.72 5.42
CA ALA A 100 -12.86 4.29 5.70
C ALA A 100 -13.66 3.92 6.95
N ALA A 101 -13.67 4.76 7.99
CA ALA A 101 -14.45 4.52 9.20
C ALA A 101 -15.95 4.55 8.91
N ILE A 102 -16.42 5.53 8.14
CA ILE A 102 -17.84 5.63 7.75
C ILE A 102 -18.25 4.40 6.93
N ILE A 103 -17.55 4.12 5.84
CA ILE A 103 -17.90 3.04 4.94
C ILE A 103 -17.75 1.68 5.63
N GLY A 104 -16.65 1.47 6.33
CA GLY A 104 -16.39 0.25 7.07
C GLY A 104 -17.40 0.00 8.19
N TYR A 105 -17.88 1.06 8.87
CA TYR A 105 -18.94 0.92 9.86
C TYR A 105 -20.21 0.32 9.26
N PHE A 106 -20.71 0.88 8.16
CA PHE A 106 -21.91 0.35 7.50
C PHE A 106 -21.70 -1.08 6.97
N LEU A 107 -20.52 -1.38 6.42
CA LEU A 107 -20.23 -2.69 5.85
C LEU A 107 -20.11 -3.78 6.94
N PHE A 108 -19.26 -3.54 7.96
CA PHE A 108 -18.96 -4.57 8.95
C PHE A 108 -20.08 -4.76 9.97
N PHE A 109 -20.71 -3.69 10.43
CA PHE A 109 -21.85 -3.77 11.34
C PHE A 109 -23.14 -4.12 10.61
N GLY A 110 -23.25 -3.83 9.30
CA GLY A 110 -24.31 -4.33 8.43
C GLY A 110 -24.20 -5.81 8.05
N GLY A 111 -23.13 -6.49 8.52
CA GLY A 111 -22.95 -7.93 8.27
C GLY A 111 -22.50 -8.27 6.85
N ILE A 112 -22.06 -7.29 6.05
CA ILE A 112 -21.58 -7.51 4.68
C ILE A 112 -20.20 -8.16 4.74
N ARG A 113 -20.06 -9.34 4.13
CA ARG A 113 -18.85 -10.18 4.15
C ARG A 113 -18.52 -10.76 2.78
N GLY A 114 -17.26 -11.24 2.64
CA GLY A 114 -16.81 -11.98 1.46
C GLY A 114 -16.97 -11.21 0.17
N SER A 115 -17.56 -11.83 -0.85
CA SER A 115 -17.69 -11.26 -2.21
C SER A 115 -18.55 -10.00 -2.26
N TYR A 116 -19.55 -9.87 -1.39
CA TYR A 116 -20.37 -8.65 -1.32
C TYR A 116 -19.56 -7.42 -0.89
N PHE A 117 -18.66 -7.60 0.08
CA PHE A 117 -17.73 -6.54 0.48
C PHE A 117 -16.84 -6.11 -0.70
N THR A 118 -16.33 -7.06 -1.44
CA THR A 118 -15.49 -6.82 -2.62
C THR A 118 -16.23 -6.00 -3.69
N ILE A 119 -17.50 -6.34 -3.98
CA ILE A 119 -18.33 -5.62 -4.97
C ILE A 119 -18.63 -4.19 -4.50
N VAL A 120 -19.00 -4.01 -3.23
CA VAL A 120 -19.31 -2.68 -2.69
C VAL A 120 -18.08 -1.78 -2.70
N THR A 121 -16.91 -2.31 -2.31
CA THR A 121 -15.66 -1.52 -2.33
C THR A 121 -15.21 -1.20 -3.76
N LEU A 122 -15.46 -2.09 -4.74
CA LEU A 122 -15.23 -1.80 -6.16
C LEU A 122 -16.11 -0.63 -6.62
N ALA A 123 -17.42 -0.68 -6.33
CA ALA A 123 -18.35 0.41 -6.67
C ALA A 123 -17.92 1.73 -6.02
N MET A 124 -17.47 1.69 -4.77
CA MET A 124 -16.92 2.84 -4.06
C MET A 124 -15.72 3.45 -4.80
N GLY A 125 -14.76 2.62 -5.26
CA GLY A 125 -13.61 3.08 -6.04
C GLY A 125 -14.03 3.82 -7.31
N VAL A 126 -14.99 3.26 -8.06
CA VAL A 126 -15.55 3.91 -9.26
C VAL A 126 -16.26 5.21 -8.92
N ILE A 127 -17.04 5.26 -7.84
CA ILE A 127 -17.72 6.48 -7.39
C ILE A 127 -16.69 7.55 -7.00
N CYS A 128 -15.65 7.22 -6.27
CA CYS A 128 -14.59 8.17 -5.88
C CYS A 128 -13.87 8.73 -7.12
N GLN A 129 -13.53 7.89 -8.09
CA GLN A 129 -12.93 8.33 -9.35
C GLN A 129 -13.86 9.27 -10.12
N GLN A 130 -15.13 8.88 -10.27
CA GLN A 130 -16.12 9.68 -10.99
C GLN A 130 -16.44 11.00 -10.25
N ALA A 131 -16.46 10.99 -8.92
CA ALA A 131 -16.60 12.20 -8.13
C ALA A 131 -15.42 13.16 -8.34
N ALA A 132 -14.18 12.63 -8.41
CA ALA A 132 -13.01 13.43 -8.71
C ALA A 132 -13.08 14.05 -10.12
N VAL A 133 -13.54 13.32 -11.14
CA VAL A 133 -13.75 13.86 -12.49
C VAL A 133 -14.85 14.94 -12.52
N SER A 134 -15.95 14.69 -11.82
CA SER A 134 -17.14 15.57 -11.89
C SER A 134 -16.97 16.87 -11.10
N TRP A 135 -16.15 16.88 -10.05
CA TRP A 135 -15.99 18.01 -9.14
C TRP A 135 -14.83 18.93 -9.56
N SER A 136 -14.84 19.34 -10.84
CA SER A 136 -13.73 20.05 -11.48
C SER A 136 -13.28 21.33 -10.77
N SER A 137 -14.17 22.00 -10.02
CA SER A 137 -13.84 23.21 -9.26
C SER A 137 -12.89 22.97 -8.07
N VAL A 138 -12.83 21.73 -7.55
CA VAL A 138 -12.00 21.36 -6.40
C VAL A 138 -10.84 20.44 -6.80
N THR A 139 -11.12 19.49 -7.68
CA THR A 139 -10.18 18.43 -8.06
C THR A 139 -9.43 18.69 -9.37
N GLY A 140 -9.75 19.76 -10.09
CA GLY A 140 -9.24 20.01 -11.44
C GLY A 140 -9.89 19.13 -12.51
N GLY A 141 -10.92 18.34 -12.17
CA GLY A 141 -11.64 17.46 -13.10
C GLY A 141 -10.75 16.35 -13.65
N ASP A 142 -10.92 16.03 -14.93
CA ASP A 142 -10.20 14.94 -15.60
C ASP A 142 -8.67 15.19 -15.67
N SER A 143 -8.25 16.45 -15.74
CA SER A 143 -6.82 16.83 -15.75
C SER A 143 -6.15 16.71 -14.38
N GLY A 144 -6.92 16.73 -13.30
CA GLY A 144 -6.41 16.73 -11.94
C GLY A 144 -5.77 18.05 -11.52
N LEU A 145 -5.02 18.05 -10.43
CA LEU A 145 -4.27 19.21 -9.91
C LEU A 145 -2.79 19.02 -10.23
N ILE A 146 -2.16 20.09 -10.74
CA ILE A 146 -0.76 20.11 -11.18
C ILE A 146 -0.01 21.20 -10.41
N GLY A 147 1.30 21.05 -10.27
CA GLY A 147 2.15 22.05 -9.62
C GLY A 147 2.18 21.91 -8.10
N ILE A 148 1.93 20.71 -7.60
CA ILE A 148 1.98 20.42 -6.16
C ILE A 148 3.42 20.52 -5.68
N PRO A 149 3.72 21.36 -4.67
CA PRO A 149 5.08 21.53 -4.18
C PRO A 149 5.62 20.24 -3.52
N PRO A 150 6.94 20.03 -3.58
CA PRO A 150 7.59 18.96 -2.83
C PRO A 150 7.39 19.15 -1.34
N ILE A 151 7.62 18.07 -0.57
CA ILE A 151 7.52 18.14 0.89
C ILE A 151 8.69 18.99 1.41
N GLU A 152 8.35 20.05 2.13
CA GLU A 152 9.31 20.92 2.81
C GLU A 152 8.98 20.95 4.30
N PHE A 153 10.01 20.82 5.14
CA PHE A 153 9.88 20.99 6.58
C PHE A 153 10.76 22.14 7.03
N ASP A 154 10.12 23.20 7.56
CA ASP A 154 10.80 24.28 8.23
C ASP A 154 10.70 24.10 9.75
N LEU A 155 11.74 23.54 10.34
CA LEU A 155 11.84 23.27 11.77
C LEU A 155 12.86 24.24 12.38
N GLY A 156 12.43 25.50 12.61
CA GLY A 156 13.19 26.45 13.44
C GLY A 156 14.62 26.74 13.00
N GLY A 157 14.86 26.83 11.65
CA GLY A 157 16.18 27.13 11.08
C GLY A 157 16.87 25.97 10.35
N MET A 158 16.32 24.77 10.38
CA MET A 158 16.69 23.68 9.47
C MET A 158 15.62 23.55 8.37
N HIS A 159 15.95 24.02 7.18
CA HIS A 159 15.15 23.78 5.97
C HIS A 159 15.52 22.40 5.42
N VAL A 160 14.62 21.45 5.56
CA VAL A 160 14.75 20.14 4.92
C VAL A 160 13.92 20.18 3.64
N ASP A 161 14.59 20.39 2.52
CA ASP A 161 14.01 20.38 1.18
C ASP A 161 14.13 18.97 0.59
N LEU A 162 12.99 18.34 0.31
CA LEU A 162 12.89 17.01 -0.29
C LEU A 162 12.70 17.08 -1.82
N SER A 163 13.02 18.21 -2.46
CA SER A 163 13.02 18.34 -3.93
C SER A 163 14.13 17.52 -4.59
N GLN A 164 15.23 17.28 -3.88
CA GLN A 164 16.36 16.50 -4.38
C GLN A 164 16.10 14.99 -4.30
N ASP A 165 16.65 14.22 -5.25
CA ASP A 165 16.41 12.79 -5.36
C ASP A 165 16.87 11.99 -4.15
N LEU A 166 18.05 12.30 -3.59
CA LEU A 166 18.62 11.55 -2.48
C LEU A 166 17.88 11.79 -1.14
N PRO A 167 17.63 13.04 -0.69
CA PRO A 167 16.83 13.28 0.52
C PRO A 167 15.42 12.71 0.43
N SER A 168 14.74 12.88 -0.72
CA SER A 168 13.39 12.35 -0.93
C SER A 168 13.35 10.83 -0.86
N TYR A 169 14.33 10.15 -1.45
CA TYR A 169 14.46 8.70 -1.37
C TYR A 169 14.65 8.22 0.07
N ILE A 170 15.60 8.83 0.82
CA ILE A 170 15.88 8.45 2.22
C ILE A 170 14.63 8.65 3.09
N PHE A 171 13.94 9.77 2.91
CA PHE A 171 12.71 10.08 3.65
C PHE A 171 11.62 9.04 3.41
N VAL A 172 11.33 8.73 2.15
CA VAL A 172 10.34 7.72 1.79
C VAL A 172 10.75 6.34 2.29
N ALA A 173 12.00 5.94 2.12
CA ALA A 173 12.50 4.64 2.60
C ALA A 173 12.38 4.52 4.12
N ALA A 174 12.67 5.58 4.88
CA ALA A 174 12.51 5.61 6.33
C ALA A 174 11.04 5.46 6.75
N ILE A 175 10.10 6.16 6.09
CA ILE A 175 8.65 6.04 6.36
C ILE A 175 8.19 4.62 6.06
N VAL A 176 8.54 4.06 4.89
CA VAL A 176 8.15 2.70 4.51
C VAL A 176 8.68 1.68 5.53
N ALA A 177 9.96 1.79 5.92
CA ALA A 177 10.54 0.91 6.91
C ALA A 177 9.83 1.01 8.28
N MET A 178 9.55 2.23 8.73
CA MET A 178 8.84 2.49 9.99
C MET A 178 7.42 1.89 9.97
N VAL A 179 6.65 2.15 8.92
CA VAL A 179 5.27 1.66 8.80
C VAL A 179 5.23 0.13 8.69
N VAL A 180 6.10 -0.47 7.89
CA VAL A 180 6.18 -1.93 7.75
C VAL A 180 6.56 -2.59 9.09
N LEU A 181 7.48 -2.01 9.86
CA LEU A 181 7.82 -2.49 11.21
C LEU A 181 6.64 -2.34 12.18
N ALA A 182 5.91 -1.22 12.13
CA ALA A 182 4.72 -1.01 12.95
C ALA A 182 3.63 -2.03 12.61
N LEU A 183 3.33 -2.24 11.33
CA LEU A 183 2.37 -3.24 10.87
C LEU A 183 2.77 -4.67 11.26
N TRP A 184 4.05 -4.98 11.16
CA TRP A 184 4.57 -6.27 11.60
C TRP A 184 4.38 -6.47 13.12
N SER A 185 4.68 -5.45 13.94
CA SER A 185 4.48 -5.49 15.39
C SER A 185 3.01 -5.70 15.76
N ILE A 186 2.09 -4.96 15.13
CA ILE A 186 0.64 -5.10 15.33
C ILE A 186 0.18 -6.50 14.92
N SER A 187 0.66 -6.99 13.76
CA SER A 187 0.31 -8.31 13.22
C SER A 187 0.75 -9.47 14.10
N ARG A 188 1.77 -9.28 14.94
CA ARG A 188 2.29 -10.29 15.88
C ARG A 188 1.70 -10.22 17.26
N GLY A 189 1.18 -9.05 17.59
CA GLY A 189 0.54 -8.82 18.88
C GLY A 189 -0.79 -9.58 19.01
N ARG A 190 -1.44 -9.34 20.16
CA ARG A 190 -2.78 -9.88 20.43
C ARG A 190 -3.79 -9.51 19.35
N TRP A 191 -3.60 -8.35 18.71
CA TRP A 191 -4.47 -7.89 17.63
C TRP A 191 -4.43 -8.84 16.43
N GLY A 192 -3.25 -9.14 15.92
CA GLY A 192 -3.08 -10.04 14.77
C GLY A 192 -3.53 -11.47 15.05
N THR A 193 -3.33 -11.98 16.26
CA THR A 193 -3.82 -13.31 16.67
C THR A 193 -5.36 -13.39 16.62
N VAL A 194 -6.04 -12.35 17.10
CA VAL A 194 -7.51 -12.28 17.04
C VAL A 194 -8.01 -12.17 15.61
N LEU A 195 -7.33 -11.38 14.75
CA LEU A 195 -7.69 -11.29 13.32
C LEU A 195 -7.57 -12.64 12.61
N THR A 196 -6.52 -13.40 12.88
CA THR A 196 -6.37 -14.76 12.34
C THR A 196 -7.49 -15.69 12.82
N ALA A 197 -7.89 -15.60 14.09
CA ALA A 197 -9.02 -16.37 14.61
C ALA A 197 -10.35 -15.98 13.94
N ILE A 198 -10.57 -14.68 13.66
CA ILE A 198 -11.74 -14.20 12.92
C ILE A 198 -11.72 -14.69 11.47
N GLN A 199 -10.56 -14.68 10.83
CA GLN A 199 -10.36 -15.17 9.46
C GLN A 199 -10.68 -16.66 9.36
N ASP A 200 -10.26 -17.45 10.35
CA ASP A 200 -10.53 -18.91 10.39
C ASP A 200 -12.02 -19.20 10.63
N ASN A 201 -12.64 -18.53 11.60
CA ASN A 201 -14.07 -18.66 11.89
C ASN A 201 -14.59 -17.50 12.74
N GLU A 202 -15.31 -16.57 12.10
CA GLU A 202 -15.86 -15.37 12.75
C GLU A 202 -16.86 -15.71 13.87
N VAL A 203 -17.72 -16.73 13.66
CA VAL A 203 -18.73 -17.14 14.65
C VAL A 203 -18.08 -17.71 15.90
N ARG A 204 -17.03 -18.53 15.73
CA ARG A 204 -16.26 -19.10 16.85
C ARG A 204 -15.52 -18.01 17.62
N ALA A 205 -14.93 -17.04 16.93
CA ALA A 205 -14.24 -15.90 17.54
C ALA A 205 -15.23 -15.05 18.36
N ALA A 206 -16.44 -14.82 17.83
CA ALA A 206 -17.50 -14.10 18.53
C ALA A 206 -17.99 -14.85 19.78
N ALA A 207 -18.11 -16.17 19.73
CA ALA A 207 -18.48 -17.00 20.88
C ALA A 207 -17.43 -16.94 22.02
N LEU A 208 -16.16 -16.63 21.68
CA LEU A 208 -15.09 -16.38 22.65
C LEU A 208 -15.07 -14.94 23.17
N GLY A 209 -16.07 -14.12 22.86
CA GLY A 209 -16.22 -12.72 23.34
C GLY A 209 -15.50 -11.68 22.50
N HIS A 210 -14.99 -12.02 21.31
CA HIS A 210 -14.36 -11.04 20.43
C HIS A 210 -15.38 -10.32 19.54
N ASN A 211 -15.36 -8.99 19.56
CA ASN A 211 -16.16 -8.16 18.65
C ASN A 211 -15.52 -8.16 17.25
N ALA A 212 -15.91 -9.09 16.39
CA ALA A 212 -15.36 -9.22 15.04
C ALA A 212 -15.61 -7.98 14.17
N PRO A 213 -16.83 -7.40 14.07
CA PRO A 213 -17.06 -6.17 13.30
C PRO A 213 -16.13 -5.02 13.68
N LEU A 214 -15.93 -4.78 14.96
CA LEU A 214 -15.04 -3.71 15.43
C LEU A 214 -13.58 -3.99 15.08
N ARG A 215 -13.12 -5.24 15.20
CA ARG A 215 -11.75 -5.62 14.85
C ARG A 215 -11.48 -5.46 13.36
N LEU A 216 -12.42 -5.86 12.51
CA LEU A 216 -12.35 -5.69 11.07
C LEU A 216 -12.37 -4.21 10.68
N LEU A 217 -13.27 -3.42 11.28
CA LEU A 217 -13.36 -1.98 11.06
C LEU A 217 -12.04 -1.27 11.37
N VAL A 218 -11.49 -1.46 12.57
CA VAL A 218 -10.23 -0.79 12.96
C VAL A 218 -9.07 -1.20 12.04
N THR A 219 -9.01 -2.47 11.64
CA THR A 219 -7.96 -2.94 10.71
C THR A 219 -8.13 -2.31 9.32
N PHE A 220 -9.36 -2.16 8.86
CA PHE A 220 -9.69 -1.50 7.59
C PHE A 220 -9.31 -0.01 7.61
N VAL A 221 -9.66 0.70 8.68
CA VAL A 221 -9.33 2.11 8.89
C VAL A 221 -7.82 2.33 8.94
N LEU A 222 -7.07 1.48 9.66
CA LEU A 222 -5.61 1.56 9.69
C LEU A 222 -4.99 1.32 8.30
N SER A 223 -5.51 0.34 7.57
CA SER A 223 -5.08 0.05 6.20
C SER A 223 -5.33 1.24 5.27
N ALA A 224 -6.52 1.84 5.32
CA ALA A 224 -6.90 3.01 4.54
C ALA A 224 -6.07 4.26 4.92
N ALA A 225 -5.79 4.47 6.20
CA ALA A 225 -4.94 5.55 6.68
C ALA A 225 -3.52 5.49 6.07
N ILE A 226 -2.95 4.29 5.98
CA ILE A 226 -1.64 4.08 5.37
C ILE A 226 -1.71 4.23 3.86
N ALA A 227 -2.81 3.81 3.21
CA ALA A 227 -3.03 4.06 1.79
C ALA A 227 -3.10 5.57 1.49
N GLY A 228 -3.80 6.36 2.35
CA GLY A 228 -3.84 7.82 2.27
C GLY A 228 -2.46 8.46 2.46
N LEU A 229 -1.66 7.95 3.39
CA LEU A 229 -0.27 8.38 3.56
C LEU A 229 0.56 8.12 2.29
N ALA A 230 0.42 6.94 1.69
CA ALA A 230 1.11 6.61 0.44
C ALA A 230 0.69 7.54 -0.71
N GLY A 231 -0.60 7.88 -0.80
CA GLY A 231 -1.13 8.85 -1.77
C GLY A 231 -0.57 10.26 -1.58
N ALA A 232 -0.50 10.74 -0.35
CA ALA A 232 0.09 12.03 -0.01
C ALA A 232 1.57 12.11 -0.41
N LEU A 233 2.34 11.08 -0.08
CA LEU A 233 3.76 11.00 -0.45
C LEU A 233 3.94 10.98 -1.97
N TYR A 234 3.12 10.19 -2.68
CA TYR A 234 3.20 10.08 -4.14
C TYR A 234 2.95 11.42 -4.82
N VAL A 235 1.89 12.11 -4.42
CA VAL A 235 1.45 13.36 -5.06
C VAL A 235 2.48 14.48 -4.92
N CYS A 236 3.13 14.63 -3.77
CA CYS A 236 4.20 15.61 -3.59
C CYS A 236 5.49 15.25 -4.37
N MET A 237 5.73 13.95 -4.57
CA MET A 237 6.91 13.51 -5.32
C MET A 237 6.68 13.55 -6.83
N ALA A 238 5.44 13.33 -7.28
CA ALA A 238 5.04 13.38 -8.68
C ALA A 238 4.69 14.80 -9.15
N GLY A 239 4.37 15.72 -8.23
CA GLY A 239 3.94 17.09 -8.53
C GLY A 239 2.53 17.19 -9.13
N LEU A 240 1.77 16.09 -9.14
CA LEU A 240 0.43 16.04 -9.71
C LEU A 240 -0.45 15.00 -9.01
N VAL A 241 -1.78 15.23 -9.01
CA VAL A 241 -2.79 14.24 -8.64
C VAL A 241 -3.85 14.18 -9.72
N ALA A 242 -4.21 12.98 -10.16
CA ALA A 242 -5.23 12.75 -11.19
C ALA A 242 -6.29 11.77 -10.68
N PRO A 243 -7.53 11.79 -11.22
CA PRO A 243 -8.61 10.89 -10.84
C PRO A 243 -8.26 9.40 -10.95
N ASP A 244 -7.38 9.05 -11.88
CA ASP A 244 -6.91 7.67 -12.10
C ASP A 244 -6.23 7.05 -10.87
N LEU A 245 -5.65 7.87 -10.00
CA LEU A 245 -5.06 7.43 -8.73
C LEU A 245 -6.11 6.89 -7.73
N SER A 246 -7.40 7.20 -7.94
CA SER A 246 -8.52 6.65 -7.16
C SER A 246 -9.20 5.47 -7.86
N GLY A 247 -8.77 5.15 -9.09
CA GLY A 247 -9.49 4.32 -10.03
C GLY A 247 -9.32 2.81 -9.84
N LEU A 248 -10.10 2.09 -10.63
CA LEU A 248 -10.10 0.63 -10.68
C LEU A 248 -8.75 0.07 -11.16
N LEU A 249 -8.07 0.77 -12.08
CA LEU A 249 -6.79 0.31 -12.63
C LEU A 249 -5.75 0.18 -11.52
N LEU A 250 -5.53 1.25 -10.74
CA LEU A 250 -4.58 1.23 -9.63
C LEU A 250 -5.01 0.25 -8.53
N SER A 251 -6.32 0.10 -8.27
CA SER A 251 -6.84 -0.91 -7.34
C SER A 251 -6.51 -2.34 -7.80
N THR A 252 -6.54 -2.60 -9.10
CA THR A 252 -6.18 -3.91 -9.66
C THR A 252 -4.67 -4.13 -9.59
N GLU A 253 -3.88 -3.11 -9.92
CA GLU A 253 -2.42 -3.19 -9.88
C GLU A 253 -1.91 -3.51 -8.47
N VAL A 254 -2.44 -2.85 -7.43
CA VAL A 254 -2.01 -3.14 -6.05
C VAL A 254 -2.33 -4.57 -5.62
N ILE A 255 -3.46 -5.13 -6.07
CA ILE A 255 -3.80 -6.54 -5.82
C ILE A 255 -2.77 -7.46 -6.46
N VAL A 256 -2.34 -7.16 -7.70
CA VAL A 256 -1.28 -7.90 -8.38
C VAL A 256 0.04 -7.82 -7.61
N TRP A 257 0.44 -6.64 -7.13
CA TRP A 257 1.68 -6.49 -6.35
C TRP A 257 1.66 -7.32 -5.07
N VAL A 258 0.52 -7.34 -4.36
CA VAL A 258 0.33 -8.18 -3.18
C VAL A 258 0.37 -9.67 -3.52
N ALA A 259 -0.31 -10.07 -4.61
CA ALA A 259 -0.34 -11.46 -5.05
C ALA A 259 1.05 -11.97 -5.48
N VAL A 260 1.78 -11.16 -6.27
CA VAL A 260 3.17 -11.45 -6.69
C VAL A 260 4.09 -11.56 -5.48
N GLY A 261 4.03 -10.59 -4.59
CA GLY A 261 4.90 -10.53 -3.42
C GLY A 261 4.65 -11.62 -2.39
N GLY A 262 3.41 -12.10 -2.31
CA GLY A 262 2.96 -13.11 -1.34
C GLY A 262 2.14 -12.52 -0.22
N ARG A 263 0.85 -12.82 -0.25
CA ARG A 263 -0.17 -12.37 0.69
C ARG A 263 0.19 -12.73 2.14
N GLY A 264 -0.04 -11.80 3.06
CA GLY A 264 0.14 -11.99 4.50
C GLY A 264 1.58 -11.91 4.99
N THR A 265 2.53 -11.47 4.14
CA THR A 265 3.95 -11.40 4.47
C THR A 265 4.44 -9.99 4.83
N LEU A 266 3.70 -8.94 4.49
CA LEU A 266 3.98 -7.51 4.62
C LEU A 266 5.19 -7.01 3.81
N LEU A 267 6.32 -7.73 3.86
CA LEU A 267 7.51 -7.41 3.05
C LEU A 267 7.36 -7.85 1.59
N GLY A 268 6.65 -8.97 1.37
CA GLY A 268 6.41 -9.48 0.02
C GLY A 268 5.76 -8.46 -0.90
N PRO A 269 4.62 -7.85 -0.50
CA PRO A 269 3.97 -6.82 -1.28
C PRO A 269 4.86 -5.63 -1.64
N VAL A 270 5.72 -5.17 -0.71
CA VAL A 270 6.70 -4.12 -1.00
C VAL A 270 7.67 -4.54 -2.10
N LEU A 271 8.23 -5.74 -1.98
CA LEU A 271 9.13 -6.29 -3.00
C LEU A 271 8.40 -6.57 -4.33
N GLY A 272 7.14 -7.03 -4.25
CA GLY A 272 6.27 -7.24 -5.40
C GLY A 272 6.02 -5.95 -6.17
N ALA A 273 5.70 -4.86 -5.46
CA ALA A 273 5.51 -3.54 -6.06
C ALA A 273 6.80 -3.04 -6.72
N ILE A 274 7.96 -3.14 -6.05
CA ILE A 274 9.25 -2.75 -6.63
C ILE A 274 9.55 -3.56 -7.90
N PHE A 275 9.33 -4.87 -7.87
CA PHE A 275 9.59 -5.73 -9.02
C PHE A 275 8.69 -5.38 -10.21
N ILE A 276 7.38 -5.23 -9.96
CA ILE A 276 6.40 -4.92 -11.02
C ILE A 276 6.61 -3.51 -11.57
N GLN A 277 6.87 -2.51 -10.73
CA GLN A 277 7.14 -1.13 -11.18
C GLN A 277 8.40 -1.05 -12.04
N ARG A 278 9.46 -1.79 -11.69
CA ARG A 278 10.65 -1.89 -12.52
C ARG A 278 10.37 -2.60 -13.86
N ALA A 279 9.60 -3.68 -13.83
CA ALA A 279 9.20 -4.39 -15.04
C ALA A 279 8.34 -3.48 -15.94
N GLN A 280 7.38 -2.74 -15.36
CA GLN A 280 6.55 -1.77 -16.06
C GLN A 280 7.38 -0.74 -16.81
N GLN A 281 8.34 -0.10 -16.13
CA GLN A 281 9.21 0.90 -16.75
C GLN A 281 10.01 0.32 -17.91
N THR A 282 10.61 -0.86 -17.71
CA THR A 282 11.41 -1.50 -18.75
C THR A 282 10.54 -1.87 -19.97
N ILE A 283 9.34 -2.39 -19.75
CA ILE A 283 8.44 -2.79 -20.82
C ILE A 283 7.83 -1.57 -21.52
N SER A 284 7.40 -0.56 -20.76
CA SER A 284 6.81 0.65 -21.30
C SER A 284 7.80 1.48 -22.12
N SER A 285 9.09 1.34 -21.90
CA SER A 285 10.12 1.98 -22.74
C SER A 285 10.16 1.41 -24.16
N PHE A 286 9.73 0.16 -24.37
CA PHE A 286 9.63 -0.44 -25.70
C PHE A 286 8.25 -0.21 -26.34
N ASN A 287 7.17 -0.47 -25.61
CA ASN A 287 5.79 -0.25 -26.07
C ASN A 287 4.82 -0.08 -24.89
N PRO A 288 4.34 1.16 -24.63
CA PRO A 288 3.43 1.45 -23.51
C PRO A 288 2.10 0.66 -23.57
N SER A 289 1.60 0.38 -24.79
CA SER A 289 0.31 -0.29 -24.98
C SER A 289 0.33 -1.77 -24.58
N LEU A 290 1.50 -2.39 -24.46
CA LEU A 290 1.63 -3.79 -24.05
C LEU A 290 1.50 -4.00 -22.55
N TRP A 291 1.68 -2.96 -21.75
CA TRP A 291 1.70 -3.08 -20.29
C TRP A 291 0.41 -3.66 -19.69
N PRO A 292 -0.80 -3.13 -20.00
CA PRO A 292 -2.05 -3.66 -19.44
C PRO A 292 -2.28 -5.14 -19.80
N LEU A 293 -1.91 -5.54 -21.00
CA LEU A 293 -2.03 -6.93 -21.45
C LEU A 293 -1.08 -7.84 -20.68
N LEU A 294 0.19 -7.43 -20.52
CA LEU A 294 1.17 -8.18 -19.75
C LEU A 294 0.79 -8.27 -18.27
N LEU A 295 0.29 -7.17 -17.68
CA LEU A 295 -0.19 -7.16 -16.31
C LEU A 295 -1.31 -8.19 -16.11
N GLY A 296 -2.29 -8.23 -17.03
CA GLY A 296 -3.36 -9.23 -17.02
C GLY A 296 -2.83 -10.67 -17.15
N CYS A 297 -1.88 -10.92 -18.05
CA CYS A 297 -1.25 -12.24 -18.19
C CYS A 297 -0.49 -12.64 -16.91
N VAL A 298 0.29 -11.73 -16.34
CA VAL A 298 1.02 -11.95 -15.08
C VAL A 298 0.05 -12.28 -13.95
N PHE A 299 -1.07 -11.55 -13.85
CA PHE A 299 -2.10 -11.82 -12.85
C PHE A 299 -2.69 -13.22 -12.99
N VAL A 300 -3.07 -13.61 -14.21
CA VAL A 300 -3.61 -14.96 -14.49
C VAL A 300 -2.58 -16.04 -14.13
N VAL A 301 -1.35 -15.89 -14.56
CA VAL A 301 -0.27 -16.85 -14.26
C VAL A 301 -0.05 -16.99 -12.75
N ILE A 302 -0.03 -15.86 -12.01
CA ILE A 302 0.19 -15.89 -10.56
C ILE A 302 -0.96 -16.57 -9.84
N VAL A 303 -2.20 -16.26 -10.18
CA VAL A 303 -3.38 -16.89 -9.57
C VAL A 303 -3.37 -18.41 -9.74
N PHE A 304 -2.97 -18.91 -10.92
CA PHE A 304 -2.96 -20.35 -11.20
C PHE A 304 -1.70 -21.07 -10.73
N VAL A 305 -0.53 -20.46 -10.85
CA VAL A 305 0.76 -21.13 -10.60
C VAL A 305 1.30 -20.85 -9.20
N LEU A 306 1.05 -19.67 -8.66
CA LEU A 306 1.65 -19.16 -7.43
C LEU A 306 0.60 -18.56 -6.46
N PRO A 307 -0.41 -19.33 -6.02
CA PRO A 307 -1.47 -18.81 -5.18
C PRO A 307 -0.98 -18.21 -3.84
N ASP A 308 0.23 -18.61 -3.40
CA ASP A 308 0.87 -18.12 -2.16
C ASP A 308 2.00 -17.09 -2.41
N GLY A 309 2.19 -16.64 -3.66
CA GLY A 309 3.20 -15.65 -4.07
C GLY A 309 4.64 -16.17 -4.17
N ILE A 310 5.55 -15.31 -4.64
CA ILE A 310 6.96 -15.66 -4.91
C ILE A 310 7.70 -16.09 -3.65
N LEU A 311 7.41 -15.52 -2.49
CA LEU A 311 8.06 -15.90 -1.22
C LEU A 311 7.70 -17.32 -0.78
N SER A 312 6.59 -17.89 -1.24
CA SER A 312 6.23 -19.28 -0.96
C SER A 312 7.10 -20.28 -1.70
N ILE A 313 7.64 -19.91 -2.87
CA ILE A 313 8.59 -20.75 -3.62
C ILE A 313 9.82 -21.07 -2.78
N TYR A 314 10.36 -20.05 -2.10
CA TYR A 314 11.51 -20.24 -1.21
C TYR A 314 11.20 -21.22 -0.08
N ALA A 315 10.01 -21.13 0.51
CA ALA A 315 9.57 -22.05 1.57
C ALA A 315 9.38 -23.48 1.04
N ARG A 316 8.80 -23.65 -0.16
CA ARG A 316 8.61 -24.96 -0.82
C ARG A 316 9.95 -25.58 -1.24
N LEU A 317 10.85 -24.80 -1.85
CA LEU A 317 12.20 -25.25 -2.18
C LEU A 317 12.97 -25.68 -0.95
N LYS A 318 12.94 -24.89 0.13
CA LYS A 318 13.59 -25.24 1.40
C LYS A 318 13.02 -26.51 2.02
N ALA A 319 11.72 -26.74 1.89
CA ALA A 319 11.05 -27.97 2.36
C ALA A 319 11.51 -29.21 1.54
N LEU A 320 11.61 -29.07 0.21
CA LEU A 320 12.11 -30.12 -0.68
C LEU A 320 13.58 -30.49 -0.39
N PHE A 321 14.43 -29.51 -0.14
CA PHE A 321 15.84 -29.76 0.23
C PHE A 321 15.98 -30.38 1.64
N LYS A 322 15.07 -30.04 2.58
CA LYS A 322 15.09 -30.58 3.93
C LYS A 322 14.50 -32.01 3.99
N GLY A 323 13.54 -32.34 3.12
CA GLY A 323 12.96 -33.67 2.96
C GLY A 323 13.99 -34.69 2.42
N ARG A 324 14.85 -34.27 1.49
CA ARG A 324 15.94 -35.12 0.96
C ARG A 324 17.01 -35.47 2.00
N ARG A 325 17.24 -34.62 3.02
CA ARG A 325 18.21 -34.92 4.10
C ARG A 325 17.66 -35.84 5.20
N ARG A 326 16.38 -36.14 5.22
CA ARG A 326 15.78 -37.09 6.17
C ARG A 326 15.54 -38.50 5.56
N ALA A 327 15.81 -38.66 4.27
CA ALA A 327 15.69 -39.92 3.54
C ALA A 327 17.04 -40.57 3.25
N GLN A 328 18.14 -40.00 3.76
CA GLN A 328 19.46 -40.62 3.90
C GLN A 328 19.79 -40.82 5.39
#